data_f715cbd6ad64ac230596b7290cdfd303
#
_entry.id   f715cbd6ad64ac230596b7290cdfd303
#
_cell.length_a   1.000
_cell.length_b   1.000
_cell.length_c   1.000
_cell.angle_alpha   90.00
_cell.angle_beta   90.00
_cell.angle_gamma   90.00
#
_symmetry.space_group_name_H-M   'P 1'
#
loop_
_entity.id
_entity.type
_entity.pdbx_description
1 polymer ?
#
loop_
_entity_poly.entity_id
_entity_poly.type
_entity_poly.pdbx_seq_one_letter_code
_entity_poly.pdbx_strand_id
1 'polypeptide(L)'
;MILLTVNILYGKEKVLTSIQSVYSIAQNITKNTDIEVYSIFDSDISMDYGKSAFDNKDLDLAVAKNAVAVIDVAKVWENDYLYEYVRRQNIRIIEIDASYSFSGDDYSALSLLNYKNGERNPYVWMSLQNTIKMADIIAADLTRLFPKNEKVIATNLKKFTEELKDLENNYLRETLNAKSLSVIALTGNLDYLFNELNIFANHVEFSQMTSENIDKIMKENGSKIIVSDKWLKKEVISEIEKKGGKFIVLDTFNIPRELNEKNGS
;
A
#
# COMPACT_ATOMS: atom_id res chain seq x y z
N MET A 1 48.08 2.51 29.48
CA MET A 1 46.63 2.28 29.67
C MET A 1 45.95 2.30 28.30
N ILE A 2 45.75 1.11 27.70
CA ILE A 2 45.16 0.99 26.36
C ILE A 2 43.65 0.95 26.57
N LEU A 3 42.93 2.02 26.12
CA LEU A 3 41.50 2.01 26.05
C LEU A 3 41.09 1.11 24.88
N LEU A 4 40.66 -0.10 25.15
CA LEU A 4 39.95 -0.94 24.20
C LEU A 4 38.54 -0.36 24.01
N THR A 5 38.35 0.41 22.96
CA THR A 5 37.01 0.73 22.47
C THR A 5 36.40 -0.54 21.85
N VAL A 6 35.54 -1.21 22.63
CA VAL A 6 34.70 -2.29 22.10
C VAL A 6 33.66 -1.63 21.23
N ASN A 7 33.88 -1.65 19.92
CA ASN A 7 32.80 -1.39 18.94
C ASN A 7 31.85 -2.59 19.03
N ILE A 8 30.79 -2.46 19.81
CA ILE A 8 29.65 -3.37 19.74
C ILE A 8 29.00 -3.09 18.39
N LEU A 9 29.24 -3.96 17.41
CA LEU A 9 28.43 -4.01 16.20
C LEU A 9 27.00 -4.40 16.66
N TYR A 10 26.17 -3.41 16.91
CA TYR A 10 24.74 -3.65 17.01
C TYR A 10 24.27 -4.10 15.64
N GLY A 11 23.81 -5.35 15.55
CA GLY A 11 23.08 -5.82 14.36
C GLY A 11 21.87 -4.91 14.13
N LYS A 12 21.46 -4.78 12.86
CA LYS A 12 20.26 -4.02 12.52
C LYS A 12 19.04 -4.68 13.15
N GLU A 13 18.12 -3.86 13.67
CA GLU A 13 16.84 -4.31 14.22
C GLU A 13 15.89 -4.65 13.07
N LYS A 14 15.34 -5.86 13.06
CA LYS A 14 14.51 -6.35 11.95
C LYS A 14 13.03 -6.07 12.20
N VAL A 15 12.38 -5.48 11.19
CA VAL A 15 10.94 -5.24 11.16
C VAL A 15 10.38 -5.87 9.89
N LEU A 16 9.32 -6.67 10.02
CA LEU A 16 8.72 -7.40 8.90
C LEU A 16 7.44 -6.74 8.42
N THR A 17 7.16 -6.86 7.13
CA THR A 17 5.92 -6.42 6.49
C THR A 17 5.42 -7.50 5.54
N SER A 18 4.12 -7.50 5.25
CA SER A 18 3.48 -8.41 4.29
C SER A 18 3.03 -7.70 3.02
N ILE A 19 2.73 -6.41 3.11
CA ILE A 19 2.10 -5.62 2.05
C ILE A 19 3.10 -4.61 1.49
N GLN A 20 3.17 -4.50 0.17
CA GLN A 20 4.13 -3.63 -0.53
C GLN A 20 4.00 -2.15 -0.13
N SER A 21 2.78 -1.64 0.03
CA SER A 21 2.56 -0.26 0.44
C SER A 21 3.11 0.02 1.84
N VAL A 22 2.85 -0.88 2.79
CA VAL A 22 3.37 -0.80 4.17
C VAL A 22 4.90 -0.90 4.18
N TYR A 23 5.46 -1.82 3.38
CA TYR A 23 6.91 -1.94 3.19
C TYR A 23 7.52 -0.62 2.69
N SER A 24 6.92 -0.03 1.65
CA SER A 24 7.41 1.23 1.07
C SER A 24 7.35 2.39 2.07
N ILE A 25 6.25 2.52 2.83
CA ILE A 25 6.14 3.53 3.88
C ILE A 25 7.22 3.32 4.95
N ALA A 26 7.33 2.10 5.49
CA ALA A 26 8.29 1.77 6.54
C ALA A 26 9.74 2.00 6.09
N GLN A 27 10.10 1.64 4.86
CA GLN A 27 11.41 1.90 4.27
C GLN A 27 11.74 3.40 4.20
N ASN A 28 10.77 4.24 3.81
CA ASN A 28 10.96 5.69 3.79
C ASN A 28 11.16 6.24 5.21
N ILE A 29 10.37 5.80 6.18
CA ILE A 29 10.43 6.26 7.57
C ILE A 29 11.74 5.81 8.24
N THR A 30 12.26 4.62 7.93
CA THR A 30 13.46 4.07 8.58
C THR A 30 14.76 4.35 7.83
N LYS A 31 14.72 5.10 6.73
CA LYS A 31 15.92 5.43 5.95
C LYS A 31 17.01 6.05 6.82
N ASN A 32 18.25 5.55 6.68
CA ASN A 32 19.43 5.99 7.47
C ASN A 32 19.31 5.74 8.98
N THR A 33 18.48 4.81 9.43
CA THR A 33 18.45 4.26 10.77
C THR A 33 19.17 2.91 10.81
N ASP A 34 19.27 2.29 11.97
CA ASP A 34 19.69 0.89 12.15
C ASP A 34 18.51 -0.10 12.13
N ILE A 35 17.33 0.35 11.69
CA ILE A 35 16.16 -0.49 11.48
C ILE A 35 16.18 -1.02 10.04
N GLU A 36 16.03 -2.33 9.88
CA GLU A 36 15.98 -3.00 8.60
C GLU A 36 14.59 -3.58 8.36
N VAL A 37 13.91 -3.09 7.33
CA VAL A 37 12.56 -3.51 6.98
C VAL A 37 12.63 -4.59 5.91
N TYR A 38 11.93 -5.71 6.13
CA TYR A 38 11.83 -6.84 5.22
C TYR A 38 10.40 -7.10 4.81
N SER A 39 10.17 -7.35 3.52
CA SER A 39 8.95 -8.01 3.09
C SER A 39 9.08 -9.50 3.36
N ILE A 40 8.05 -10.12 3.96
CA ILE A 40 8.02 -11.57 4.19
C ILE A 40 7.72 -12.35 2.91
N PHE A 41 7.13 -11.68 1.92
CA PHE A 41 6.79 -12.27 0.64
C PHE A 41 7.80 -11.86 -0.44
N ASP A 42 8.06 -12.80 -1.33
CA ASP A 42 8.77 -12.54 -2.57
C ASP A 42 7.91 -11.72 -3.55
N SER A 43 8.55 -11.19 -4.59
CA SER A 43 7.95 -10.22 -5.52
C SER A 43 6.81 -10.76 -6.40
N ASP A 44 6.49 -12.03 -6.33
CA ASP A 44 5.44 -12.70 -7.13
C ASP A 44 4.18 -13.07 -6.34
N ILE A 45 4.19 -12.83 -5.02
CA ILE A 45 3.06 -13.17 -4.15
C ILE A 45 2.14 -11.97 -3.98
N SER A 46 0.90 -12.11 -4.46
CA SER A 46 -0.16 -11.12 -4.26
C SER A 46 -0.79 -11.24 -2.86
N MET A 47 -1.12 -10.09 -2.26
CA MET A 47 -1.93 -10.04 -1.04
C MET A 47 -3.31 -10.69 -1.22
N ASP A 48 -3.81 -10.82 -2.46
CA ASP A 48 -5.07 -11.51 -2.77
C ASP A 48 -5.04 -13.00 -2.38
N TYR A 49 -3.86 -13.60 -2.24
CA TYR A 49 -3.73 -14.98 -1.75
C TYR A 49 -4.04 -15.10 -0.25
N GLY A 50 -4.04 -14.01 0.50
CA GLY A 50 -4.44 -13.96 1.90
C GLY A 50 -3.78 -15.05 2.74
N LYS A 51 -4.58 -15.77 3.53
CA LYS A 51 -4.10 -16.84 4.41
C LYS A 51 -3.28 -17.91 3.69
N SER A 52 -3.62 -18.26 2.45
CA SER A 52 -2.90 -19.30 1.72
C SER A 52 -1.43 -18.98 1.46
N ALA A 53 -1.09 -17.69 1.36
CA ALA A 53 0.30 -17.25 1.23
C ALA A 53 1.10 -17.55 2.50
N PHE A 54 0.48 -17.44 3.69
CA PHE A 54 1.12 -17.75 4.97
C PHE A 54 1.15 -19.24 5.30
N ASP A 55 0.23 -20.03 4.76
CA ASP A 55 0.18 -21.48 4.97
C ASP A 55 1.21 -22.21 4.09
N ASN A 56 1.73 -21.59 3.04
CA ASN A 56 2.80 -22.13 2.22
C ASN A 56 4.13 -22.12 3.01
N LYS A 57 4.79 -23.29 3.07
CA LYS A 57 5.99 -23.50 3.88
C LYS A 57 7.24 -22.80 3.37
N ASP A 58 7.16 -22.05 2.29
CA ASP A 58 8.30 -21.43 1.60
C ASP A 58 8.70 -20.07 2.19
N LEU A 59 7.98 -19.57 3.20
CA LEU A 59 8.33 -18.33 3.88
C LEU A 59 9.56 -18.53 4.79
N ASP A 60 10.50 -17.58 4.74
CA ASP A 60 11.71 -17.63 5.57
C ASP A 60 11.40 -17.37 7.05
N LEU A 61 11.12 -18.45 7.78
CA LEU A 61 10.86 -18.44 9.21
C LEU A 61 12.09 -18.03 10.05
N ALA A 62 13.30 -18.10 9.50
CA ALA A 62 14.50 -17.69 10.23
C ALA A 62 14.53 -16.18 10.44
N VAL A 63 13.98 -15.41 9.48
CA VAL A 63 13.82 -13.97 9.61
C VAL A 63 12.83 -13.63 10.73
N ALA A 64 11.72 -14.36 10.81
CA ALA A 64 10.69 -14.17 11.83
C ALA A 64 11.19 -14.33 13.27
N LYS A 65 12.09 -15.29 13.52
CA LYS A 65 12.66 -15.55 14.87
C LYS A 65 13.44 -14.37 15.43
N ASN A 66 14.07 -13.58 14.58
CA ASN A 66 14.97 -12.48 14.96
C ASN A 66 14.34 -11.10 14.74
N ALA A 67 13.08 -11.03 14.31
CA ALA A 67 12.37 -9.79 14.15
C ALA A 67 11.95 -9.20 15.51
N VAL A 68 11.95 -7.87 15.60
CA VAL A 68 11.49 -7.12 16.78
C VAL A 68 10.02 -6.76 16.66
N ALA A 69 9.59 -6.38 15.45
CA ALA A 69 8.22 -5.99 15.18
C ALA A 69 7.76 -6.48 13.78
N VAL A 70 6.46 -6.54 13.64
CA VAL A 70 5.78 -6.60 12.34
C VAL A 70 5.00 -5.31 12.12
N ILE A 71 4.83 -4.90 10.87
CA ILE A 71 3.93 -3.82 10.47
C ILE A 71 2.94 -4.41 9.48
N ASP A 72 1.67 -4.40 9.82
CA ASP A 72 0.57 -4.94 9.05
C ASP A 72 -0.60 -3.94 8.94
N VAL A 73 -1.73 -4.36 8.40
CA VAL A 73 -2.99 -3.61 8.33
C VAL A 73 -4.17 -4.50 8.73
N ALA A 74 -3.96 -5.43 9.65
CA ALA A 74 -4.91 -6.48 10.02
C ALA A 74 -6.28 -5.94 10.45
N LYS A 75 -6.36 -4.72 11.00
CA LYS A 75 -7.64 -4.08 11.41
C LYS A 75 -8.52 -3.65 10.24
N VAL A 76 -7.94 -3.38 9.07
CA VAL A 76 -8.70 -3.04 7.85
C VAL A 76 -8.74 -4.19 6.87
N TRP A 77 -7.80 -5.12 6.93
CA TRP A 77 -7.74 -6.31 6.09
C TRP A 77 -7.49 -7.56 6.90
N GLU A 78 -8.56 -8.26 7.26
CA GLU A 78 -8.56 -9.46 8.12
C GLU A 78 -7.71 -10.63 7.57
N ASN A 79 -7.35 -10.59 6.28
CA ASN A 79 -6.49 -11.59 5.64
C ASN A 79 -4.99 -11.28 5.79
N ASP A 80 -4.60 -10.20 6.47
CA ASP A 80 -3.20 -9.96 6.82
C ASP A 80 -2.83 -10.73 8.09
N TYR A 81 -2.39 -11.95 7.90
CA TYR A 81 -2.01 -12.88 8.99
C TYR A 81 -0.56 -12.73 9.44
N LEU A 82 0.14 -11.65 9.09
CA LEU A 82 1.58 -11.49 9.37
C LEU A 82 1.89 -11.63 10.85
N TYR A 83 1.18 -10.88 11.70
CA TYR A 83 1.41 -10.91 13.13
C TYR A 83 1.17 -12.31 13.72
N GLU A 84 0.03 -12.94 13.43
CA GLU A 84 -0.30 -14.27 13.93
C GLU A 84 0.72 -15.31 13.49
N TYR A 85 1.18 -15.22 12.25
CA TYR A 85 2.14 -16.14 11.68
C TYR A 85 3.51 -16.00 12.35
N VAL A 86 4.03 -14.78 12.48
CA VAL A 86 5.33 -14.51 13.09
C VAL A 86 5.30 -14.83 14.59
N ARG A 87 4.19 -14.52 15.29
CA ARG A 87 4.03 -14.79 16.71
C ARG A 87 4.16 -16.27 17.07
N ARG A 88 3.81 -17.19 16.20
CA ARG A 88 4.00 -18.64 16.40
C ARG A 88 5.48 -19.02 16.49
N GLN A 89 6.37 -18.23 15.88
CA GLN A 89 7.82 -18.45 15.87
C GLN A 89 8.56 -17.56 16.88
N ASN A 90 7.99 -16.41 17.22
CA ASN A 90 8.56 -15.40 18.07
C ASN A 90 7.49 -14.76 18.97
N ILE A 91 7.31 -15.29 20.17
CA ILE A 91 6.29 -14.81 21.13
C ILE A 91 6.52 -13.37 21.59
N ARG A 92 7.73 -12.81 21.38
CA ARG A 92 8.08 -11.44 21.79
C ARG A 92 7.82 -10.41 20.70
N ILE A 93 7.37 -10.85 19.54
CA ILE A 93 7.11 -9.95 18.41
C ILE A 93 6.08 -8.88 18.78
N ILE A 94 6.34 -7.66 18.38
CA ILE A 94 5.43 -6.53 18.58
C ILE A 94 4.68 -6.26 17.28
N GLU A 95 3.36 -6.09 17.38
CA GLU A 95 2.50 -5.70 16.28
C GLU A 95 2.40 -4.18 16.18
N ILE A 96 2.58 -3.66 14.99
CA ILE A 96 2.27 -2.28 14.60
C ILE A 96 1.22 -2.40 13.49
N ASP A 97 -0.04 -2.12 13.81
CA ASP A 97 -1.07 -2.01 12.77
C ASP A 97 -1.05 -0.61 12.17
N ALA A 98 -0.62 -0.48 10.92
CA ALA A 98 -0.49 0.81 10.24
C ALA A 98 -1.83 1.52 10.00
N SER A 99 -2.95 0.83 10.20
CA SER A 99 -4.30 1.38 10.04
C SER A 99 -4.93 1.84 11.36
N TYR A 100 -4.30 1.54 12.51
CA TYR A 100 -4.86 1.79 13.83
C TYR A 100 -3.80 2.26 14.82
N SER A 101 -3.99 3.44 15.42
CA SER A 101 -3.10 3.93 16.47
C SER A 101 -3.49 3.38 17.84
N PHE A 102 -2.53 2.80 18.56
CA PHE A 102 -2.71 2.36 19.95
C PHE A 102 -2.64 3.49 20.97
N SER A 103 -2.17 4.68 20.60
CA SER A 103 -1.86 5.72 21.57
C SER A 103 -3.08 6.39 22.18
N GLY A 104 -4.27 6.19 21.64
CA GLY A 104 -5.46 6.91 22.09
C GLY A 104 -5.40 8.42 21.88
N ASP A 105 -4.25 8.92 21.43
CA ASP A 105 -4.09 10.30 21.01
C ASP A 105 -4.79 10.47 19.66
N ASP A 106 -5.34 11.66 19.41
CA ASP A 106 -6.19 12.08 18.30
C ASP A 106 -5.69 11.76 16.86
N TYR A 107 -4.93 10.69 16.69
CA TYR A 107 -4.62 10.15 15.37
C TYR A 107 -5.92 9.61 14.79
N SER A 108 -6.55 10.47 14.03
CA SER A 108 -7.81 10.17 13.38
C SER A 108 -7.72 8.83 12.66
N ALA A 109 -8.70 7.97 12.91
CA ALA A 109 -8.89 6.76 12.15
C ALA A 109 -8.80 7.05 10.64
N LEU A 110 -8.27 6.11 9.87
CA LEU A 110 -8.25 6.21 8.41
C LEU A 110 -9.68 6.45 7.90
N SER A 111 -9.79 7.19 6.81
CA SER A 111 -11.06 7.23 6.08
C SER A 111 -11.28 5.86 5.44
N LEU A 112 -12.40 5.21 5.76
CA LEU A 112 -12.66 3.84 5.34
C LEU A 112 -13.83 3.78 4.35
N LEU A 113 -13.63 3.06 3.24
CA LEU A 113 -14.64 2.77 2.24
C LEU A 113 -15.01 1.29 2.27
N ASN A 114 -16.19 0.98 1.78
CA ASN A 114 -16.62 -0.39 1.54
C ASN A 114 -16.84 -0.59 0.04
N TYR A 115 -16.66 -1.81 -0.43
CA TYR A 115 -17.11 -2.24 -1.75
C TYR A 115 -18.63 -2.19 -1.84
N LYS A 116 -19.16 -2.29 -3.06
CA LYS A 116 -20.62 -2.32 -3.31
C LYS A 116 -21.36 -3.46 -2.59
N ASN A 117 -20.68 -4.57 -2.31
CA ASN A 117 -21.22 -5.71 -1.56
C ASN A 117 -21.25 -5.49 -0.04
N GLY A 118 -20.78 -4.33 0.44
CA GLY A 118 -20.72 -3.98 1.86
C GLY A 118 -19.46 -4.44 2.59
N GLU A 119 -18.60 -5.23 1.98
CA GLU A 119 -17.33 -5.63 2.56
C GLU A 119 -16.35 -4.46 2.64
N ARG A 120 -15.44 -4.49 3.61
CA ARG A 120 -14.39 -3.49 3.75
C ARG A 120 -13.46 -3.50 2.53
N ASN A 121 -13.25 -2.32 1.93
CA ASN A 121 -12.20 -2.16 0.94
C ASN A 121 -10.85 -2.01 1.67
N PRO A 122 -9.93 -2.97 1.55
CA PRO A 122 -8.66 -2.96 2.29
C PRO A 122 -7.60 -2.05 1.67
N TYR A 123 -7.79 -1.52 0.46
CA TYR A 123 -6.80 -0.74 -0.29
C TYR A 123 -6.68 0.71 0.20
N VAL A 124 -6.65 0.89 1.53
CA VAL A 124 -6.65 2.20 2.21
C VAL A 124 -5.51 3.11 1.78
N TRP A 125 -4.37 2.55 1.41
CA TRP A 125 -3.18 3.27 0.92
C TRP A 125 -3.34 3.87 -0.47
N MET A 126 -4.42 3.56 -1.19
CA MET A 126 -4.76 4.22 -2.46
C MET A 126 -5.26 5.66 -2.26
N SER A 127 -5.48 6.09 -1.01
CA SER A 127 -5.63 7.50 -0.61
C SER A 127 -4.31 8.04 -0.08
N LEU A 128 -3.83 9.18 -0.62
CA LEU A 128 -2.63 9.86 -0.13
C LEU A 128 -2.81 10.33 1.32
N GLN A 129 -4.01 10.79 1.67
CA GLN A 129 -4.34 11.21 3.03
C GLN A 129 -4.27 10.05 4.03
N ASN A 130 -4.79 8.87 3.67
CA ASN A 130 -4.62 7.68 4.49
C ASN A 130 -3.15 7.27 4.58
N THR A 131 -2.40 7.34 3.48
CA THR A 131 -0.96 7.00 3.46
C THR A 131 -0.16 7.90 4.42
N ILE A 132 -0.48 9.20 4.49
CA ILE A 132 0.11 10.12 5.47
C ILE A 132 -0.18 9.66 6.90
N LYS A 133 -1.45 9.33 7.19
CA LYS A 133 -1.84 8.83 8.52
C LYS A 133 -1.18 7.52 8.89
N MET A 134 -1.06 6.59 7.93
CA MET A 134 -0.34 5.33 8.12
C MET A 134 1.14 5.58 8.45
N ALA A 135 1.77 6.53 7.75
CA ALA A 135 3.15 6.92 8.03
C ALA A 135 3.32 7.53 9.43
N ASP A 136 2.37 8.36 9.87
CA ASP A 136 2.36 8.92 11.23
C ASP A 136 2.28 7.82 12.28
N ILE A 137 1.38 6.83 12.12
CA ILE A 137 1.22 5.69 13.02
C ILE A 137 2.51 4.87 13.08
N ILE A 138 3.04 4.48 11.92
CA ILE A 138 4.28 3.70 11.82
C ILE A 138 5.45 4.44 12.48
N ALA A 139 5.61 5.73 12.22
CA ALA A 139 6.68 6.54 12.77
C ALA A 139 6.57 6.67 14.29
N ALA A 140 5.36 6.88 14.83
CA ALA A 140 5.11 6.99 16.26
C ALA A 140 5.48 5.70 17.00
N ASP A 141 5.04 4.56 16.46
CA ASP A 141 5.29 3.26 17.11
C ASP A 141 6.75 2.81 16.95
N LEU A 142 7.37 3.03 15.78
CA LEU A 142 8.81 2.78 15.63
C LEU A 142 9.67 3.68 16.53
N THR A 143 9.26 4.93 16.76
CA THR A 143 9.96 5.84 17.70
C THR A 143 9.88 5.32 19.13
N ARG A 144 8.73 4.77 19.55
CA ARG A 144 8.58 4.14 20.88
C ARG A 144 9.44 2.90 21.04
N LEU A 145 9.53 2.06 20.02
CA LEU A 145 10.34 0.85 20.03
C LEU A 145 11.84 1.16 19.93
N PHE A 146 12.21 2.16 19.15
CA PHE A 146 13.59 2.50 18.83
C PHE A 146 13.89 3.99 19.10
N PRO A 147 13.84 4.44 20.37
CA PRO A 147 13.94 5.86 20.72
C PRO A 147 15.25 6.53 20.28
N LYS A 148 16.32 5.77 20.10
CA LYS A 148 17.60 6.26 19.55
C LYS A 148 17.47 6.80 18.13
N ASN A 149 16.46 6.36 17.37
CA ASN A 149 16.21 6.75 15.99
C ASN A 149 15.20 7.89 15.85
N GLU A 150 14.60 8.39 16.93
CA GLU A 150 13.52 9.39 16.96
C GLU A 150 13.75 10.56 15.99
N LYS A 151 14.93 11.21 16.08
CA LYS A 151 15.23 12.39 15.26
C LYS A 151 15.29 12.07 13.77
N VAL A 152 15.82 10.90 13.39
CA VAL A 152 15.93 10.48 11.98
C VAL A 152 14.55 10.11 11.47
N ILE A 153 13.77 9.34 12.25
CA ILE A 153 12.38 8.97 11.92
C ILE A 153 11.54 10.23 11.72
N ALA A 154 11.59 11.21 12.64
CA ALA A 154 10.83 12.44 12.52
C ALA A 154 11.21 13.27 11.27
N THR A 155 12.50 13.31 10.93
CA THR A 155 12.97 13.99 9.72
C THR A 155 12.46 13.31 8.45
N ASN A 156 12.52 11.97 8.42
CA ASN A 156 12.05 11.17 7.30
C ASN A 156 10.53 11.28 7.13
N LEU A 157 9.78 11.20 8.23
CA LEU A 157 8.32 11.37 8.24
C LEU A 157 7.92 12.73 7.64
N LYS A 158 8.57 13.81 8.11
CA LYS A 158 8.30 15.15 7.59
C LYS A 158 8.51 15.21 6.08
N LYS A 159 9.67 14.73 5.60
CA LYS A 159 9.98 14.71 4.17
C LYS A 159 8.97 13.89 3.37
N PHE A 160 8.66 12.67 3.82
CA PHE A 160 7.69 11.79 3.16
C PHE A 160 6.30 12.42 3.08
N THR A 161 5.84 13.05 4.17
CA THR A 161 4.55 13.75 4.22
C THR A 161 4.52 14.95 3.28
N GLU A 162 5.60 15.72 3.18
CA GLU A 162 5.72 16.86 2.26
C GLU A 162 5.65 16.40 0.80
N GLU A 163 6.37 15.33 0.44
CA GLU A 163 6.34 14.73 -0.90
C GLU A 163 4.93 14.26 -1.29
N LEU A 164 4.19 13.61 -0.37
CA LEU A 164 2.81 13.17 -0.62
C LEU A 164 1.85 14.34 -0.77
N LYS A 165 1.99 15.41 0.02
CA LYS A 165 1.17 16.64 -0.12
C LYS A 165 1.43 17.35 -1.44
N ASP A 166 2.68 17.39 -1.89
CA ASP A 166 3.02 17.96 -3.20
C ASP A 166 2.41 17.13 -4.34
N LEU A 167 2.43 15.80 -4.22
CA LEU A 167 1.79 14.91 -5.17
C LEU A 167 0.26 15.13 -5.21
N GLU A 168 -0.39 15.22 -4.04
CA GLU A 168 -1.82 15.53 -3.94
C GLU A 168 -2.16 16.86 -4.61
N ASN A 169 -1.41 17.91 -4.33
CA ASN A 169 -1.60 19.23 -4.95
C ASN A 169 -1.44 19.18 -6.48
N ASN A 170 -0.53 18.37 -6.98
CA ASN A 170 -0.35 18.15 -8.41
C ASN A 170 -1.57 17.45 -9.02
N TYR A 171 -2.05 16.37 -8.40
CA TYR A 171 -3.24 15.65 -8.85
C TYR A 171 -4.48 16.55 -8.86
N LEU A 172 -4.70 17.34 -7.80
CA LEU A 172 -5.82 18.27 -7.73
C LEU A 172 -5.77 19.33 -8.85
N ARG A 173 -4.59 19.86 -9.18
CA ARG A 173 -4.44 20.77 -10.32
C ARG A 173 -4.79 20.13 -11.66
N GLU A 174 -4.33 18.89 -11.87
CA GLU A 174 -4.63 18.15 -13.11
C GLU A 174 -6.13 17.82 -13.22
N THR A 175 -6.77 17.44 -12.12
CA THR A 175 -8.22 17.16 -12.12
C THR A 175 -9.04 18.41 -12.38
N LEU A 176 -8.64 19.59 -11.87
CA LEU A 176 -9.31 20.87 -12.15
C LEU A 176 -9.24 21.24 -13.65
N ASN A 177 -8.20 20.81 -14.36
CA ASN A 177 -8.00 21.06 -15.79
C ASN A 177 -8.61 19.97 -16.67
N ALA A 178 -9.10 18.87 -16.08
CA ALA A 178 -9.64 17.76 -16.82
C ALA A 178 -10.99 18.09 -17.50
N LYS A 179 -11.17 17.68 -18.76
CA LYS A 179 -12.43 17.88 -19.50
C LYS A 179 -13.58 17.04 -18.94
N SER A 180 -13.29 15.96 -18.27
CA SER A 180 -14.24 15.05 -17.64
C SER A 180 -13.58 14.37 -16.45
N LEU A 181 -14.33 14.26 -15.36
CA LEU A 181 -13.94 13.51 -14.17
C LEU A 181 -14.71 12.18 -14.07
N SER A 182 -15.29 11.70 -15.17
CA SER A 182 -16.02 10.42 -15.19
C SER A 182 -15.19 9.33 -15.84
N VAL A 183 -15.10 8.18 -15.16
CA VAL A 183 -14.41 6.97 -15.64
C VAL A 183 -15.32 5.74 -15.55
N ILE A 184 -15.00 4.72 -16.33
CA ILE A 184 -15.53 3.37 -16.19
C ILE A 184 -14.49 2.59 -15.39
N ALA A 185 -14.82 2.19 -14.17
CA ALA A 185 -13.94 1.48 -13.27
C ALA A 185 -14.22 -0.03 -13.32
N LEU A 186 -13.19 -0.82 -13.62
CA LEU A 186 -13.30 -2.29 -13.67
C LEU A 186 -12.90 -2.94 -12.33
N THR A 187 -12.63 -2.14 -11.32
CA THR A 187 -12.22 -2.58 -9.99
C THR A 187 -12.70 -1.58 -8.94
N GLY A 188 -13.02 -2.07 -7.74
CA GLY A 188 -13.25 -1.23 -6.56
C GLY A 188 -11.97 -0.91 -5.78
N ASN A 189 -10.85 -1.57 -6.10
CA ASN A 189 -9.58 -1.38 -5.39
C ASN A 189 -9.02 0.04 -5.49
N LEU A 190 -9.46 0.80 -6.51
CA LEU A 190 -9.07 2.19 -6.76
C LEU A 190 -10.04 3.22 -6.17
N ASP A 191 -11.08 2.79 -5.45
CA ASP A 191 -12.15 3.70 -4.98
C ASP A 191 -11.65 4.79 -4.03
N TYR A 192 -10.64 4.50 -3.21
CA TYR A 192 -10.01 5.52 -2.38
C TYR A 192 -9.38 6.64 -3.21
N LEU A 193 -8.67 6.29 -4.29
CA LEU A 193 -8.07 7.26 -5.19
C LEU A 193 -9.16 8.06 -5.93
N PHE A 194 -10.19 7.40 -6.43
CA PHE A 194 -11.30 8.08 -7.10
C PHE A 194 -12.03 9.04 -6.19
N ASN A 195 -12.29 8.61 -4.95
CA ASN A 195 -12.94 9.45 -3.95
C ASN A 195 -12.11 10.69 -3.60
N GLU A 196 -10.81 10.52 -3.38
CA GLU A 196 -9.89 11.60 -3.02
C GLU A 196 -9.77 12.65 -4.15
N LEU A 197 -9.75 12.19 -5.39
CA LEU A 197 -9.64 13.06 -6.57
C LEU A 197 -11.00 13.55 -7.12
N ASN A 198 -12.11 13.25 -6.43
CA ASN A 198 -13.48 13.54 -6.88
C ASN A 198 -13.77 13.01 -8.30
N ILE A 199 -13.20 11.86 -8.64
CA ILE A 199 -13.46 11.18 -9.91
C ILE A 199 -14.74 10.34 -9.77
N PHE A 200 -15.69 10.57 -10.65
CA PHE A 200 -16.92 9.80 -10.70
C PHE A 200 -16.67 8.46 -11.41
N ALA A 201 -16.65 7.39 -10.65
CA ALA A 201 -16.38 6.04 -11.12
C ALA A 201 -17.68 5.24 -11.33
N ASN A 202 -17.97 4.89 -12.57
CA ASN A 202 -19.03 3.96 -12.93
C ASN A 202 -18.45 2.55 -12.92
N HIS A 203 -18.81 1.74 -11.95
CA HIS A 203 -18.29 0.37 -11.83
C HIS A 203 -18.96 -0.58 -12.80
N VAL A 204 -18.14 -1.28 -13.56
CA VAL A 204 -18.53 -2.34 -14.50
C VAL A 204 -17.71 -3.58 -14.17
N GLU A 205 -18.36 -4.74 -14.13
CA GLU A 205 -17.67 -6.00 -13.89
C GLU A 205 -16.60 -6.27 -14.97
N PHE A 206 -15.40 -6.65 -14.53
CA PHE A 206 -14.26 -6.91 -15.42
C PHE A 206 -14.61 -7.93 -16.51
N SER A 207 -15.43 -8.95 -16.20
CA SER A 207 -15.89 -9.99 -17.10
C SER A 207 -16.81 -9.48 -18.22
N GLN A 208 -17.47 -8.33 -18.02
CA GLN A 208 -18.34 -7.72 -19.02
C GLN A 208 -17.57 -6.96 -20.12
N MET A 209 -16.29 -6.68 -19.89
CA MET A 209 -15.42 -5.99 -20.84
C MET A 209 -14.98 -6.95 -21.96
N THR A 210 -15.85 -7.12 -22.94
CA THR A 210 -15.59 -7.90 -24.16
C THR A 210 -15.65 -6.99 -25.38
N SER A 211 -15.01 -7.38 -26.49
CA SER A 211 -15.01 -6.59 -27.74
C SER A 211 -16.43 -6.23 -28.23
N GLU A 212 -17.40 -7.08 -27.93
CA GLU A 212 -18.79 -6.91 -28.32
C GLU A 212 -19.55 -5.87 -27.49
N ASN A 213 -19.17 -5.76 -26.18
CA ASN A 213 -19.89 -4.93 -25.23
C ASN A 213 -19.33 -3.50 -25.09
N ILE A 214 -18.12 -3.23 -25.56
CA ILE A 214 -17.40 -1.96 -25.33
C ILE A 214 -18.24 -0.75 -25.71
N ASP A 215 -18.82 -0.75 -26.92
CA ASP A 215 -19.58 0.40 -27.43
C ASP A 215 -20.81 0.69 -26.55
N LYS A 216 -21.50 -0.36 -26.14
CA LYS A 216 -22.64 -0.29 -25.22
C LYS A 216 -22.22 0.27 -23.86
N ILE A 217 -21.18 -0.31 -23.26
CA ILE A 217 -20.69 0.09 -21.93
C ILE A 217 -20.26 1.56 -21.94
N MET A 218 -19.49 2.00 -22.97
CA MET A 218 -19.03 3.38 -23.05
C MET A 218 -20.21 4.36 -23.21
N LYS A 219 -21.22 4.02 -23.99
CA LYS A 219 -22.43 4.84 -24.17
C LYS A 219 -23.27 4.92 -22.91
N GLU A 220 -23.55 3.78 -22.27
CA GLU A 220 -24.39 3.72 -21.07
C GLU A 220 -23.75 4.47 -19.89
N ASN A 221 -22.43 4.45 -19.77
CA ASN A 221 -21.70 5.12 -18.68
C ASN A 221 -21.24 6.55 -19.03
N GLY A 222 -21.46 7.01 -20.24
CA GLY A 222 -21.13 8.37 -20.66
C GLY A 222 -19.63 8.70 -20.56
N SER A 223 -18.76 7.69 -20.56
CA SER A 223 -17.31 7.85 -20.45
C SER A 223 -16.58 7.00 -21.47
N LYS A 224 -15.44 7.51 -21.94
CA LYS A 224 -14.50 6.81 -22.82
C LYS A 224 -13.20 6.44 -22.13
N ILE A 225 -13.07 6.75 -20.83
CA ILE A 225 -11.89 6.43 -20.02
C ILE A 225 -12.24 5.21 -19.19
N ILE A 226 -11.49 4.13 -19.39
CA ILE A 226 -11.67 2.85 -18.70
C ILE A 226 -10.43 2.62 -17.84
N VAL A 227 -10.65 2.41 -16.54
CA VAL A 227 -9.56 2.24 -15.55
C VAL A 227 -9.69 0.88 -14.88
N SER A 228 -8.57 0.20 -14.72
CA SER A 228 -8.46 -1.10 -14.07
C SER A 228 -7.16 -1.23 -13.28
N ASP A 229 -7.09 -2.18 -12.38
CA ASP A 229 -5.86 -2.65 -11.72
C ASP A 229 -5.25 -3.87 -12.43
N LYS A 230 -5.94 -4.39 -13.45
CA LYS A 230 -5.53 -5.58 -14.23
C LYS A 230 -5.61 -5.30 -15.72
N TRP A 231 -4.75 -5.96 -16.48
CA TRP A 231 -4.74 -5.85 -17.93
C TRP A 231 -5.92 -6.60 -18.56
N LEU A 232 -6.60 -5.93 -19.48
CA LEU A 232 -7.52 -6.57 -20.42
C LEU A 232 -6.74 -7.31 -21.52
N LYS A 233 -7.43 -8.20 -22.24
CA LYS A 233 -6.87 -8.83 -23.44
C LYS A 233 -6.56 -7.77 -24.51
N LYS A 234 -5.48 -7.97 -25.25
CA LYS A 234 -5.02 -7.00 -26.28
C LYS A 234 -6.09 -6.65 -27.31
N GLU A 235 -6.91 -7.64 -27.68
CA GLU A 235 -8.01 -7.45 -28.64
C GLU A 235 -9.05 -6.48 -28.09
N VAL A 236 -9.38 -6.58 -26.79
CA VAL A 236 -10.33 -5.70 -26.12
C VAL A 236 -9.78 -4.26 -26.03
N ILE A 237 -8.51 -4.12 -25.66
CA ILE A 237 -7.83 -2.81 -25.59
C ILE A 237 -7.83 -2.16 -26.99
N SER A 238 -7.48 -2.90 -28.03
CA SER A 238 -7.47 -2.40 -29.41
C SER A 238 -8.87 -1.94 -29.86
N GLU A 239 -9.92 -2.64 -29.43
CA GLU A 239 -11.29 -2.23 -29.76
C GLU A 239 -11.72 -0.98 -28.99
N ILE A 240 -11.32 -0.81 -27.72
CA ILE A 240 -11.52 0.42 -26.94
C ILE A 240 -10.92 1.62 -27.70
N GLU A 241 -9.65 1.49 -28.13
CA GLU A 241 -8.93 2.54 -28.86
C GLU A 241 -9.59 2.88 -30.20
N LYS A 242 -10.01 1.89 -30.99
CA LYS A 242 -10.75 2.10 -32.24
C LYS A 242 -12.06 2.87 -32.05
N LYS A 243 -12.71 2.70 -30.89
CA LYS A 243 -13.94 3.45 -30.53
C LYS A 243 -13.62 4.83 -29.93
N GLY A 244 -12.35 5.23 -29.89
CA GLY A 244 -11.89 6.51 -29.37
C GLY A 244 -11.90 6.55 -27.84
N GLY A 245 -11.85 5.39 -27.19
CA GLY A 245 -11.66 5.26 -25.74
C GLY A 245 -10.18 5.18 -25.35
N LYS A 246 -9.92 5.24 -24.05
CA LYS A 246 -8.60 5.08 -23.46
C LYS A 246 -8.68 4.06 -22.34
N PHE A 247 -7.77 3.07 -22.34
CA PHE A 247 -7.62 2.11 -21.27
C PHE A 247 -6.40 2.46 -20.43
N ILE A 248 -6.56 2.49 -19.10
CA ILE A 248 -5.53 2.85 -18.13
C ILE A 248 -5.45 1.74 -17.08
N VAL A 249 -4.25 1.24 -16.83
CA VAL A 249 -3.99 0.32 -15.72
C VAL A 249 -3.22 1.06 -14.65
N LEU A 250 -3.73 1.01 -13.41
CA LEU A 250 -3.09 1.57 -12.23
C LEU A 250 -2.69 0.44 -11.29
N ASP A 251 -1.46 0.48 -10.83
CA ASP A 251 -0.95 -0.47 -9.84
C ASP A 251 -1.54 -0.17 -8.46
N THR A 252 -2.07 -1.17 -7.82
CA THR A 252 -2.62 -1.07 -6.46
C THR A 252 -1.64 -1.50 -5.38
N PHE A 253 -0.40 -1.81 -5.76
CA PHE A 253 0.67 -2.25 -4.84
C PHE A 253 0.29 -3.49 -4.02
N ASN A 254 -0.47 -4.39 -4.62
CA ASN A 254 -0.87 -5.65 -3.98
C ASN A 254 0.14 -6.81 -4.19
N ILE A 255 1.21 -6.57 -4.95
CA ILE A 255 2.30 -7.52 -5.17
C ILE A 255 3.60 -6.85 -4.70
N PRO A 256 4.37 -7.47 -3.79
CA PRO A 256 5.68 -6.97 -3.38
C PRO A 256 6.61 -6.81 -4.60
N ARG A 257 7.38 -5.72 -4.60
CA ARG A 257 8.39 -5.45 -5.63
C ARG A 257 9.70 -5.14 -4.93
N GLU A 258 10.78 -5.70 -5.44
CA GLU A 258 12.09 -5.22 -5.04
C GLU A 258 12.20 -3.74 -5.45
N LEU A 259 12.44 -2.89 -4.46
CA LEU A 259 12.87 -1.51 -4.73
C LEU A 259 14.31 -1.61 -5.26
N ASN A 260 14.45 -1.89 -6.55
CA ASN A 260 15.73 -1.74 -7.20
C ASN A 260 16.10 -0.27 -7.14
N GLU A 261 17.25 0.05 -6.55
CA GLU A 261 17.82 1.41 -6.50
C GLU A 261 17.92 2.08 -7.89
N LYS A 262 17.77 1.32 -8.97
CA LYS A 262 17.78 1.79 -10.35
C LYS A 262 16.44 2.30 -10.88
N ASN A 263 15.32 2.05 -10.19
CA ASN A 263 13.97 2.48 -10.62
C ASN A 263 13.30 3.41 -9.59
N GLY A 264 14.07 3.98 -8.69
CA GLY A 264 13.62 5.01 -7.76
C GLY A 264 13.48 6.35 -8.47
N SER A 265 12.48 6.49 -9.32
CA SER A 265 11.99 7.77 -9.84
C SER A 265 10.48 7.74 -9.92
#